data_7da18a1b7534c237942c442d276793b5
#
_entry.id   7da18a1b7534c237942c442d276793b5
#
_cell.length_a   1.000
_cell.length_b   1.000
_cell.length_c   1.000
_cell.angle_alpha   90.00
_cell.angle_beta   90.00
_cell.angle_gamma   90.00
#
_symmetry.space_group_name_H-M   'P 1'
#
loop_
_entity.id
_entity.type
_entity.pdbx_description
1 polymer ?
#
loop_
_entity_poly.entity_id
_entity_poly.type
_entity_poly.pdbx_seq_one_letter_code
_entity_poly.pdbx_strand_id
1 'polypeptide(L)'
;KACKKQFSVKHGTIFADSPLGLDKWLAAIWLIANAKNGISSWEIHRAIGITQKSAWFVLHRIRLAMQTGTFEKLSGQVEVDETFIGGKARNMHEGKRKAKGRGAVGKTAVMGLLERKGKVRAKVIQNTKKRTLHSEVKSNVEAGAEVLTDAFPSYNGLESEFTHSVIDHAEKYVDGHIHTNGIEN
;
A
#
# COMPACT_ATOMS: atom_id res chain seq x y z
N LYS A 1 40.37 -10.78 -12.32
CA LYS A 1 40.89 -12.06 -11.74
C LYS A 1 41.33 -11.94 -10.27
N ALA A 2 41.24 -10.76 -9.66
CA ALA A 2 41.82 -10.52 -8.32
C ALA A 2 41.05 -11.22 -7.17
N CYS A 3 39.75 -11.40 -7.23
CA CYS A 3 38.97 -11.91 -6.10
C CYS A 3 38.55 -13.38 -6.19
N LYS A 4 38.74 -14.06 -7.32
CA LYS A 4 38.34 -15.47 -7.58
C LYS A 4 36.87 -15.79 -7.23
N LYS A 5 36.02 -14.77 -7.04
CA LYS A 5 34.60 -14.95 -6.71
C LYS A 5 33.79 -15.22 -7.98
N GLN A 6 32.82 -16.14 -7.85
CA GLN A 6 31.85 -16.36 -8.92
C GLN A 6 30.93 -15.15 -9.04
N PHE A 7 30.65 -14.73 -10.25
CA PHE A 7 29.70 -13.67 -10.57
C PHE A 7 28.39 -14.29 -11.08
N SER A 8 27.29 -13.76 -10.61
CA SER A 8 25.95 -14.07 -11.12
C SER A 8 25.17 -12.77 -11.29
N VAL A 9 24.35 -12.69 -12.33
CA VAL A 9 23.43 -11.56 -12.55
C VAL A 9 22.42 -11.35 -11.41
N LYS A 10 22.25 -12.36 -10.54
CA LYS A 10 21.41 -12.27 -9.35
C LYS A 10 22.10 -11.60 -8.16
N HIS A 11 23.42 -11.56 -8.14
CA HIS A 11 24.20 -11.08 -6.99
C HIS A 11 23.91 -9.60 -6.71
N GLY A 12 23.63 -9.26 -5.44
CA GLY A 12 23.28 -7.90 -5.03
C GLY A 12 21.88 -7.43 -5.45
N THR A 13 21.04 -8.32 -6.00
CA THR A 13 19.66 -8.02 -6.39
C THR A 13 18.66 -8.74 -5.49
N ILE A 14 17.37 -8.46 -5.67
CA ILE A 14 16.29 -9.19 -5.00
C ILE A 14 16.28 -10.68 -5.34
N PHE A 15 17.00 -11.10 -6.37
CA PHE A 15 17.11 -12.48 -6.84
C PHE A 15 18.28 -13.24 -6.22
N ALA A 16 19.12 -12.56 -5.45
CA ALA A 16 20.31 -13.17 -4.83
C ALA A 16 19.94 -14.38 -3.95
N ASP A 17 20.80 -15.37 -3.94
CA ASP A 17 20.66 -16.60 -3.14
C ASP A 17 19.38 -17.41 -3.39
N SER A 18 18.70 -17.16 -4.50
CA SER A 18 17.49 -17.91 -4.89
C SER A 18 17.84 -19.04 -5.85
N PRO A 19 17.38 -20.29 -5.59
CA PRO A 19 17.53 -21.40 -6.53
C PRO A 19 16.62 -21.27 -7.76
N LEU A 20 15.61 -20.40 -7.71
CA LEU A 20 14.68 -20.19 -8.82
C LEU A 20 15.35 -19.50 -9.99
N GLY A 21 14.99 -19.88 -11.22
CA GLY A 21 15.39 -19.19 -12.42
C GLY A 21 14.82 -17.76 -12.50
N LEU A 22 15.48 -16.88 -13.25
CA LEU A 22 15.01 -15.50 -13.44
C LEU A 22 13.67 -15.47 -14.20
N ASP A 23 13.42 -16.42 -15.09
CA ASP A 23 12.14 -16.59 -15.78
C ASP A 23 10.96 -16.68 -14.79
N LYS A 24 11.11 -17.46 -13.72
CA LYS A 24 10.10 -17.60 -12.66
C LYS A 24 9.93 -16.31 -11.85
N TRP A 25 11.03 -15.62 -11.56
CA TRP A 25 11.01 -14.35 -10.86
C TRP A 25 10.31 -13.26 -11.69
N LEU A 26 10.67 -13.13 -12.98
CA LEU A 26 10.08 -12.14 -13.86
C LEU A 26 8.59 -12.40 -14.10
N ALA A 27 8.21 -13.66 -14.28
CA ALA A 27 6.81 -14.05 -14.38
C ALA A 27 6.02 -13.70 -13.10
N ALA A 28 6.58 -13.93 -11.91
CA ALA A 28 5.94 -13.57 -10.65
C ALA A 28 5.81 -12.05 -10.49
N ILE A 29 6.83 -11.27 -10.87
CA ILE A 29 6.78 -9.80 -10.86
C ILE A 29 5.68 -9.30 -11.81
N TRP A 30 5.61 -9.85 -13.01
CA TRP A 30 4.59 -9.48 -13.98
C TRP A 30 3.17 -9.79 -13.46
N LEU A 31 2.96 -10.96 -12.88
CA LEU A 31 1.68 -11.37 -12.32
C LEU A 31 1.23 -10.45 -11.16
N ILE A 32 2.14 -10.13 -10.22
CA ILE A 32 1.77 -9.25 -9.09
C ILE A 32 1.52 -7.81 -9.54
N ALA A 33 2.26 -7.30 -10.53
CA ALA A 33 2.10 -5.95 -11.05
C ALA A 33 0.80 -5.76 -11.83
N ASN A 34 0.28 -6.82 -12.46
CA ASN A 34 -0.95 -6.78 -13.26
C ASN A 34 -2.20 -7.23 -12.50
N ALA A 35 -2.05 -7.76 -11.28
CA ALA A 35 -3.18 -8.26 -10.50
C ALA A 35 -3.82 -7.11 -9.70
N LYS A 36 -4.90 -6.50 -10.22
CA LYS A 36 -5.63 -5.39 -9.60
C LYS A 36 -5.98 -5.66 -8.13
N ASN A 37 -6.45 -6.85 -7.81
CA ASN A 37 -6.88 -7.23 -6.45
C ASN A 37 -5.78 -7.96 -5.65
N GLY A 38 -4.52 -7.88 -6.12
CA GLY A 38 -3.44 -8.69 -5.59
C GLY A 38 -3.50 -10.14 -6.05
N ILE A 39 -2.48 -10.92 -5.69
CA ILE A 39 -2.36 -12.33 -6.09
C ILE A 39 -1.91 -13.16 -4.89
N SER A 40 -2.49 -14.33 -4.74
CA SER A 40 -2.14 -15.27 -3.66
C SER A 40 -0.94 -16.14 -4.05
N SER A 41 -0.24 -16.67 -3.05
CA SER A 41 0.86 -17.61 -3.29
C SER A 41 0.39 -18.93 -3.92
N TRP A 42 -0.86 -19.32 -3.73
CA TRP A 42 -1.45 -20.47 -4.41
C TRP A 42 -1.69 -20.22 -5.91
N GLU A 43 -2.07 -19.00 -6.28
CA GLU A 43 -2.21 -18.63 -7.69
C GLU A 43 -0.86 -18.61 -8.39
N ILE A 44 0.16 -18.00 -7.77
CA ILE A 44 1.54 -18.03 -8.29
C ILE A 44 2.04 -19.47 -8.43
N HIS A 45 1.83 -20.32 -7.42
CA HIS A 45 2.18 -21.73 -7.46
C HIS A 45 1.61 -22.40 -8.72
N ARG A 46 0.31 -22.25 -8.98
CA ARG A 46 -0.35 -22.83 -10.14
C ARG A 46 0.10 -22.21 -11.47
N ALA A 47 0.30 -20.88 -11.49
CA ALA A 47 0.62 -20.17 -12.72
C ALA A 47 2.02 -20.45 -13.25
N ILE A 48 3.02 -20.54 -12.36
CA ILE A 48 4.43 -20.66 -12.79
C ILE A 48 5.09 -21.98 -12.38
N GLY A 49 4.35 -22.91 -11.77
CA GLY A 49 4.83 -24.27 -11.49
C GLY A 49 5.96 -24.34 -10.46
N ILE A 50 5.91 -23.51 -9.41
CA ILE A 50 6.82 -23.58 -8.25
C ILE A 50 6.05 -24.03 -7.00
N THR A 51 6.74 -24.45 -5.93
CA THR A 51 6.03 -24.83 -4.70
C THR A 51 5.31 -23.62 -4.08
N GLN A 52 4.19 -23.85 -3.39
CA GLN A 52 3.46 -22.77 -2.71
C GLN A 52 4.35 -22.02 -1.71
N LYS A 53 5.23 -22.72 -1.00
CA LYS A 53 6.20 -22.12 -0.07
C LYS A 53 7.18 -21.18 -0.80
N SER A 54 7.68 -21.62 -1.97
CA SER A 54 8.55 -20.76 -2.81
C SER A 54 7.78 -19.56 -3.36
N ALA A 55 6.54 -19.76 -3.80
CA ALA A 55 5.68 -18.67 -4.27
C ALA A 55 5.41 -17.63 -3.16
N TRP A 56 5.14 -18.08 -1.94
CA TRP A 56 4.97 -17.22 -0.78
C TRP A 56 6.24 -16.38 -0.50
N PHE A 57 7.39 -17.02 -0.49
CA PHE A 57 8.68 -16.36 -0.31
C PHE A 57 8.95 -15.31 -1.40
N VAL A 58 8.74 -15.68 -2.67
CA VAL A 58 8.91 -14.79 -3.83
C VAL A 58 8.03 -13.55 -3.70
N LEU A 59 6.74 -13.73 -3.38
CA LEU A 59 5.81 -12.62 -3.20
C LEU A 59 6.23 -11.66 -2.09
N HIS A 60 6.68 -12.18 -0.94
CA HIS A 60 7.14 -11.32 0.16
C HIS A 60 8.39 -10.54 -0.23
N ARG A 61 9.32 -11.16 -0.95
CA ARG A 61 10.56 -10.52 -1.39
C ARG A 61 10.30 -9.43 -2.46
N ILE A 62 9.37 -9.68 -3.38
CA ILE A 62 8.92 -8.68 -4.35
C ILE A 62 8.26 -7.50 -3.63
N ARG A 63 7.31 -7.76 -2.72
CA ARG A 63 6.64 -6.70 -1.93
C ARG A 63 7.63 -5.86 -1.13
N LEU A 64 8.65 -6.49 -0.53
CA LEU A 64 9.70 -5.76 0.17
C LEU A 64 10.50 -4.87 -0.79
N ALA A 65 10.81 -5.35 -1.98
CA ALA A 65 11.52 -4.57 -3.00
C ALA A 65 10.68 -3.40 -3.55
N MET A 66 9.35 -3.53 -3.54
CA MET A 66 8.44 -2.44 -3.92
C MET A 66 8.33 -1.34 -2.86
N GLN A 67 8.77 -1.61 -1.63
CA GLN A 67 8.86 -0.60 -0.57
C GLN A 67 10.10 0.28 -0.82
N THR A 68 10.06 1.08 -1.85
CA THR A 68 11.12 2.06 -2.10
C THR A 68 11.04 3.16 -1.05
N GLY A 69 12.03 3.20 -0.15
CA GLY A 69 12.24 4.34 0.74
C GLY A 69 12.76 5.54 -0.04
N THR A 70 11.93 6.14 -0.89
CA THR A 70 12.25 7.45 -1.46
C THR A 70 12.00 8.48 -0.37
N PHE A 71 13.04 9.23 -0.02
CA PHE A 71 12.95 10.36 0.91
C PHE A 71 12.21 11.57 0.28
N GLU A 72 11.99 11.55 -1.02
CA GLU A 72 11.25 12.59 -1.74
C GLU A 72 9.78 12.56 -1.34
N LYS A 73 9.24 13.69 -0.92
CA LYS A 73 7.82 13.83 -0.63
C LYS A 73 6.98 13.73 -1.90
N LEU A 74 5.72 13.35 -1.76
CA LEU A 74 4.73 13.36 -2.83
C LEU A 74 4.35 14.79 -3.15
N SER A 75 4.13 15.12 -4.41
CA SER A 75 3.88 16.47 -4.89
C SER A 75 2.66 16.53 -5.81
N GLY A 76 2.28 17.74 -6.22
CA GLY A 76 1.14 17.95 -7.12
C GLY A 76 -0.20 17.57 -6.47
N GLN A 77 -0.94 16.66 -7.07
CA GLN A 77 -2.23 16.17 -6.56
C GLN A 77 -2.05 14.83 -5.85
N VAL A 78 -2.36 14.79 -4.56
CA VAL A 78 -2.20 13.62 -3.70
C VAL A 78 -3.55 13.19 -3.14
N GLU A 79 -4.02 12.02 -3.52
CA GLU A 79 -5.20 11.38 -2.94
C GLU A 79 -4.82 10.67 -1.64
N VAL A 80 -5.64 10.83 -0.61
CA VAL A 80 -5.42 10.24 0.71
C VAL A 80 -6.69 9.56 1.19
N ASP A 81 -6.57 8.30 1.61
CA ASP A 81 -7.66 7.50 2.12
C ASP A 81 -7.16 6.47 3.15
N GLU A 82 -8.04 5.97 4.01
CA GLU A 82 -7.74 4.91 4.96
C GLU A 82 -8.55 3.65 4.69
N THR A 83 -7.86 2.53 4.79
CA THR A 83 -8.50 1.23 4.77
C THR A 83 -8.25 0.45 6.07
N PHE A 84 -9.19 -0.42 6.43
CA PHE A 84 -9.13 -1.22 7.65
C PHE A 84 -8.98 -2.71 7.32
N ILE A 85 -7.78 -3.24 7.52
CA ILE A 85 -7.43 -4.62 7.20
C ILE A 85 -7.63 -5.51 8.42
N GLY A 86 -8.41 -6.58 8.26
CA GLY A 86 -8.66 -7.58 9.29
C GLY A 86 -9.94 -8.36 9.08
N GLY A 87 -10.06 -9.47 9.78
CA GLY A 87 -11.25 -10.32 9.74
C GLY A 87 -12.48 -9.64 10.38
N LYS A 88 -13.68 -10.07 9.95
CA LYS A 88 -14.92 -9.63 10.62
C LYS A 88 -14.97 -10.22 12.03
N ALA A 89 -15.17 -9.39 13.05
CA ALA A 89 -15.23 -9.82 14.46
C ALA A 89 -16.26 -10.93 14.69
N ARG A 90 -17.39 -10.94 13.96
CA ARG A 90 -18.42 -12.00 14.01
C ARG A 90 -17.90 -13.39 13.60
N ASN A 91 -16.84 -13.45 12.80
CA ASN A 91 -16.25 -14.70 12.32
C ASN A 91 -15.11 -15.19 13.24
N MET A 92 -14.78 -14.47 14.29
CA MET A 92 -13.76 -14.86 15.26
C MET A 92 -14.38 -15.69 16.39
N HIS A 93 -13.64 -16.68 16.88
CA HIS A 93 -14.01 -17.40 18.11
C HIS A 93 -14.18 -16.40 19.26
N GLU A 94 -15.19 -16.64 20.12
CA GLU A 94 -15.57 -15.72 21.18
C GLU A 94 -14.40 -15.31 22.08
N GLY A 95 -13.55 -16.26 22.49
CA GLY A 95 -12.35 -16.01 23.28
C GLY A 95 -11.24 -15.23 22.58
N LYS A 96 -11.31 -15.04 21.25
CA LYS A 96 -10.34 -14.24 20.46
C LYS A 96 -10.86 -12.87 20.08
N ARG A 97 -12.12 -12.56 20.38
CA ARG A 97 -12.70 -11.23 20.10
C ARG A 97 -12.14 -10.21 21.07
N LYS A 98 -11.22 -9.38 20.61
CA LYS A 98 -10.59 -8.32 21.45
C LYS A 98 -11.56 -7.19 21.82
N ALA A 99 -12.65 -6.99 21.07
CA ALA A 99 -13.68 -6.01 21.36
C ALA A 99 -15.01 -6.37 20.71
N LYS A 100 -16.13 -5.96 21.30
CA LYS A 100 -17.47 -6.02 20.69
C LYS A 100 -17.69 -4.71 19.94
N GLY A 101 -18.08 -4.78 18.64
CA GLY A 101 -18.39 -3.59 17.85
C GLY A 101 -18.49 -3.89 16.35
N ARG A 102 -18.96 -2.87 15.61
CA ARG A 102 -19.04 -2.85 14.15
C ARG A 102 -17.90 -2.00 13.57
N GLY A 103 -17.67 -2.10 12.26
CA GLY A 103 -16.71 -1.25 11.56
C GLY A 103 -15.25 -1.65 11.76
N ALA A 104 -14.42 -0.72 12.16
CA ALA A 104 -12.96 -0.83 12.26
C ALA A 104 -12.45 -1.57 13.52
N VAL A 105 -13.33 -1.93 14.45
CA VAL A 105 -12.95 -2.54 15.75
C VAL A 105 -12.16 -3.83 15.54
N GLY A 106 -10.95 -3.88 16.10
CA GLY A 106 -10.04 -5.03 15.99
C GLY A 106 -9.34 -5.19 14.64
N LYS A 107 -9.44 -4.22 13.76
CA LYS A 107 -8.73 -4.17 12.47
C LYS A 107 -7.52 -3.25 12.56
N THR A 108 -6.58 -3.46 11.66
CA THR A 108 -5.41 -2.60 11.48
C THR A 108 -5.75 -1.50 10.47
N ALA A 109 -5.56 -0.25 10.87
CA ALA A 109 -5.72 0.88 9.98
C ALA A 109 -4.48 1.03 9.08
N VAL A 110 -4.69 1.20 7.80
CA VAL A 110 -3.65 1.47 6.80
C VAL A 110 -4.05 2.74 6.06
N MET A 111 -3.16 3.72 6.07
CA MET A 111 -3.30 4.95 5.31
C MET A 111 -2.61 4.80 3.97
N GLY A 112 -3.31 5.15 2.92
CA GLY A 112 -2.80 5.24 1.56
C GLY A 112 -2.60 6.70 1.15
N LEU A 113 -1.52 6.98 0.41
CA LEU A 113 -1.27 8.26 -0.24
C LEU A 113 -0.86 7.98 -1.67
N LEU A 114 -1.59 8.50 -2.62
CA LEU A 114 -1.36 8.33 -4.06
C LEU A 114 -1.11 9.68 -4.72
N GLU A 115 0.09 9.90 -5.22
CA GLU A 115 0.39 10.98 -6.15
C GLU A 115 -0.20 10.63 -7.52
N ARG A 116 -1.07 11.46 -8.04
CA ARG A 116 -1.69 11.21 -9.36
C ARG A 116 -0.64 11.10 -10.45
N LYS A 117 -0.69 10.00 -11.21
CA LYS A 117 0.31 9.62 -12.23
C LYS A 117 1.72 9.38 -11.69
N GLY A 118 1.86 9.21 -10.38
CA GLY A 118 3.14 9.06 -9.70
C GLY A 118 3.20 7.87 -8.75
N LYS A 119 3.74 8.11 -7.58
CA LYS A 119 4.07 7.11 -6.56
C LYS A 119 2.89 6.87 -5.62
N VAL A 120 2.76 5.66 -5.11
CA VAL A 120 1.85 5.31 -4.02
C VAL A 120 2.65 4.97 -2.76
N ARG A 121 2.14 5.39 -1.62
CA ARG A 121 2.64 4.99 -0.30
C ARG A 121 1.51 4.42 0.53
N ALA A 122 1.77 3.31 1.19
CA ALA A 122 0.85 2.73 2.14
C ALA A 122 1.57 2.52 3.47
N LYS A 123 0.94 2.93 4.57
CA LYS A 123 1.53 2.85 5.91
C LYS A 123 0.51 2.39 6.94
N VAL A 124 0.92 1.45 7.77
CA VAL A 124 0.12 1.07 8.95
C VAL A 124 0.16 2.21 9.95
N ILE A 125 -1.01 2.67 10.37
CA ILE A 125 -1.18 3.75 11.35
C ILE A 125 -1.83 3.21 12.63
N GLN A 126 -1.51 3.83 13.76
CA GLN A 126 -2.03 3.39 15.06
C GLN A 126 -3.53 3.68 15.23
N ASN A 127 -4.00 4.78 14.65
CA ASN A 127 -5.38 5.24 14.71
C ASN A 127 -5.63 6.28 13.62
N THR A 128 -6.90 6.60 13.37
CA THR A 128 -7.35 7.60 12.39
C THR A 128 -7.69 8.94 13.04
N LYS A 129 -7.04 9.28 14.17
CA LYS A 129 -7.22 10.60 14.81
C LYS A 129 -6.52 11.68 14.00
N LYS A 130 -7.09 12.89 14.01
CA LYS A 130 -6.58 14.09 13.36
C LYS A 130 -5.05 14.24 13.48
N ARG A 131 -4.51 14.18 14.70
CA ARG A 131 -3.07 14.33 14.95
C ARG A 131 -2.22 13.30 14.18
N THR A 132 -2.67 12.05 14.13
CA THR A 132 -1.95 10.96 13.45
C THR A 132 -1.99 11.17 11.94
N LEU A 133 -3.19 11.42 11.36
CA LEU A 133 -3.35 11.62 9.93
C LEU A 133 -2.60 12.85 9.44
N HIS A 134 -2.73 13.99 10.13
CA HIS A 134 -1.99 15.22 9.80
C HIS A 134 -0.47 15.02 9.85
N SER A 135 0.05 14.32 10.87
CA SER A 135 1.48 14.01 10.98
C SER A 135 1.97 13.17 9.79
N GLU A 136 1.18 12.19 9.36
CA GLU A 136 1.52 11.33 8.23
C GLU A 136 1.45 12.09 6.90
N VAL A 137 0.41 12.92 6.67
CA VAL A 137 0.33 13.76 5.47
C VAL A 137 1.54 14.70 5.41
N LYS A 138 1.83 15.47 6.46
CA LYS A 138 2.94 16.40 6.53
C LYS A 138 4.32 15.75 6.31
N SER A 139 4.50 14.51 6.77
CA SER A 139 5.76 13.81 6.60
C SER A 139 5.96 13.27 5.19
N ASN A 140 4.88 13.01 4.45
CA ASN A 140 4.92 12.33 3.15
C ASN A 140 4.57 13.23 1.96
N VAL A 141 3.92 14.39 2.17
CA VAL A 141 3.47 15.30 1.12
C VAL A 141 4.20 16.63 1.22
N GLU A 142 4.54 17.24 0.08
CA GLU A 142 5.16 18.55 0.03
C GLU A 142 4.17 19.65 0.44
N ALA A 143 4.64 20.65 1.16
CA ALA A 143 3.82 21.81 1.53
C ALA A 143 3.32 22.54 0.27
N GLY A 144 2.06 22.93 0.27
CA GLY A 144 1.42 23.60 -0.88
C GLY A 144 0.87 22.64 -1.95
N ALA A 145 1.12 21.32 -1.84
CA ALA A 145 0.47 20.35 -2.72
C ALA A 145 -1.06 20.34 -2.52
N GLU A 146 -1.78 19.90 -3.54
CA GLU A 146 -3.22 19.67 -3.44
C GLU A 146 -3.48 18.29 -2.82
N VAL A 147 -4.12 18.28 -1.65
CA VAL A 147 -4.50 17.05 -0.93
C VAL A 147 -5.99 16.81 -1.12
N LEU A 148 -6.33 15.66 -1.67
CA LEU A 148 -7.69 15.21 -1.96
C LEU A 148 -8.07 14.13 -0.94
N THR A 149 -9.13 14.36 -0.16
CA THR A 149 -9.63 13.40 0.85
C THR A 149 -11.12 13.21 0.72
N ASP A 150 -11.64 12.18 1.40
CA ASP A 150 -13.07 12.10 1.72
C ASP A 150 -13.47 13.14 2.79
N ALA A 151 -14.76 13.19 3.10
CA ALA A 151 -15.33 14.10 4.10
C ALA A 151 -15.07 13.67 5.55
N PHE A 152 -14.05 12.86 5.81
CA PHE A 152 -13.75 12.39 7.17
C PHE A 152 -13.25 13.55 8.06
N PRO A 153 -13.90 13.84 9.20
CA PRO A 153 -13.61 15.03 10.02
C PRO A 153 -12.18 15.14 10.52
N SER A 154 -11.44 14.04 10.58
CA SER A 154 -10.04 14.03 11.02
C SER A 154 -9.09 14.74 10.05
N TYR A 155 -9.51 15.02 8.80
CA TYR A 155 -8.74 15.79 7.83
C TYR A 155 -8.94 17.31 7.93
N ASN A 156 -9.97 17.80 8.65
CA ASN A 156 -10.22 19.21 8.82
C ASN A 156 -8.99 19.94 9.39
N GLY A 157 -8.57 21.03 8.75
CA GLY A 157 -7.44 21.85 9.17
C GLY A 157 -6.13 21.53 8.44
N LEU A 158 -6.16 20.72 7.37
CA LEU A 158 -5.04 20.56 6.45
C LEU A 158 -4.82 21.82 5.60
N GLU A 159 -5.82 22.68 5.47
CA GLU A 159 -5.82 23.93 4.68
C GLU A 159 -4.73 24.92 5.11
N SER A 160 -4.20 24.75 6.32
CA SER A 160 -3.10 25.59 6.82
C SER A 160 -1.77 25.37 6.09
N GLU A 161 -1.55 24.21 5.49
CA GLU A 161 -0.28 23.83 4.85
C GLU A 161 -0.44 23.28 3.43
N PHE A 162 -1.66 22.89 3.04
CA PHE A 162 -1.98 22.26 1.76
C PHE A 162 -3.19 22.93 1.10
N THR A 163 -3.30 22.82 -0.20
CA THR A 163 -4.58 23.05 -0.89
C THR A 163 -5.46 21.84 -0.66
N HIS A 164 -6.39 21.94 0.32
CA HIS A 164 -7.21 20.80 0.71
C HIS A 164 -8.55 20.80 -0.02
N SER A 165 -8.81 19.76 -0.78
CA SER A 165 -10.05 19.54 -1.52
C SER A 165 -10.74 18.29 -0.99
N VAL A 166 -12.00 18.40 -0.61
CA VAL A 166 -12.79 17.33 0.02
C VAL A 166 -13.89 16.88 -0.92
N ILE A 167 -14.06 15.56 -1.05
CA ILE A 167 -15.21 14.95 -1.72
C ILE A 167 -16.14 14.29 -0.70
N ASP A 168 -17.41 14.64 -0.74
CA ASP A 168 -18.43 13.95 0.07
C ASP A 168 -19.10 12.86 -0.76
N HIS A 169 -18.71 11.62 -0.51
CA HIS A 169 -19.28 10.45 -1.19
C HIS A 169 -20.77 10.21 -0.92
N ALA A 170 -21.36 10.88 0.09
CA ALA A 170 -22.80 10.85 0.31
C ALA A 170 -23.57 11.71 -0.70
N GLU A 171 -22.92 12.73 -1.28
CA GLU A 171 -23.51 13.62 -2.27
C GLU A 171 -23.04 13.32 -3.69
N LYS A 172 -21.73 13.16 -3.88
CA LYS A 172 -21.09 12.94 -5.20
C LYS A 172 -19.88 12.03 -5.08
N TYR A 173 -19.67 11.16 -6.06
CA TYR A 173 -18.43 10.35 -6.16
C TYR A 173 -17.27 11.09 -6.85
N VAL A 174 -17.59 12.11 -7.65
CA VAL A 174 -16.61 12.93 -8.39
C VAL A 174 -17.18 14.33 -8.52
N ASP A 175 -16.37 15.34 -8.24
CA ASP A 175 -16.66 16.74 -8.49
C ASP A 175 -15.52 17.37 -9.32
N GLY A 176 -15.70 17.37 -10.65
CA GLY A 176 -14.64 17.78 -11.57
C GLY A 176 -13.40 16.89 -11.47
N HIS A 177 -12.29 17.45 -10.98
CA HIS A 177 -11.05 16.71 -10.72
C HIS A 177 -10.93 16.21 -9.27
N ILE A 178 -11.87 16.56 -8.38
CA ILE A 178 -11.85 16.17 -6.97
C ILE A 178 -12.48 14.78 -6.84
N HIS A 179 -11.69 13.81 -6.50
CA HIS A 179 -12.09 12.42 -6.20
C HIS A 179 -10.94 11.66 -5.55
N THR A 180 -11.24 10.54 -4.88
CA THR A 180 -10.29 9.59 -4.29
C THR A 180 -10.26 8.23 -5.02
N ASN A 181 -10.86 8.15 -6.20
CA ASN A 181 -11.01 6.91 -6.97
C ASN A 181 -9.68 6.22 -7.31
N GLY A 182 -8.58 6.98 -7.42
CA GLY A 182 -7.26 6.43 -7.70
C GLY A 182 -6.74 5.58 -6.55
N ILE A 183 -6.86 6.06 -5.33
CA ILE A 183 -6.38 5.34 -4.14
C ILE A 183 -7.33 4.22 -3.70
N GLU A 184 -8.63 4.32 -4.01
CA GLU A 184 -9.63 3.30 -3.70
C GLU A 184 -9.53 2.05 -4.61
N ASN A 185 -8.94 2.16 -5.81
CA ASN A 185 -8.80 1.10 -6.80
C ASN A 185 -7.47 0.34 -6.69
#